data_368d551d79bb729f11a26cc592186393
#
_entry.id   368d551d79bb729f11a26cc592186393
#
_cell.length_a   1.000
_cell.length_b   1.000
_cell.length_c   1.000
_cell.angle_alpha   90.00
_cell.angle_beta   90.00
_cell.angle_gamma   90.00
#
_symmetry.space_group_name_H-M   'P 1'
#
loop_
_entity.id
_entity.type
_entity.pdbx_description
1 polymer ?
#
loop_
_entity_poly.entity_id
_entity_poly.type
_entity_poly.pdbx_seq_one_letter_code
_entity_poly.pdbx_strand_id
1 'polypeptide(L)'
;MDTQLTPRYRETAMRRVFVVSIVVLSGCAAACSSTNQKSVPPILRGATAHGGWWGACPPSSESEVETRRIMRELAVSPEFNSRLESAFPPGSSEQAFIDSLTGQRFVLSGRCKADSTVRIASFHADGSGFLAYATNAQVYWQADADGRIVWTKGFVRYTGL
;
A
#
# COMPACT_ATOMS: atom_id res chain seq x y z
N MET A 1 -43.41 32.72 52.06
CA MET A 1 -43.70 33.96 51.30
C MET A 1 -43.24 33.73 49.90
N ASP A 2 -44.14 33.55 49.24
CA ASP A 2 -44.88 33.78 48.00
C ASP A 2 -44.35 32.93 46.88
N THR A 3 -45.04 31.89 46.47
CA THR A 3 -46.26 31.75 45.67
C THR A 3 -46.15 32.44 44.29
N GLN A 4 -46.36 31.67 43.28
CA GLN A 4 -47.09 31.89 42.02
C GLN A 4 -46.30 31.33 40.87
N LEU A 5 -46.76 30.49 40.15
CA LEU A 5 -47.94 30.09 39.35
C LEU A 5 -47.46 29.79 37.93
N THR A 6 -47.71 28.59 37.49
CA THR A 6 -47.74 28.14 36.11
C THR A 6 -48.79 28.91 35.29
N PRO A 7 -48.66 28.96 33.99
CA PRO A 7 -49.75 28.40 33.22
C PRO A 7 -49.35 27.39 32.16
N ARG A 8 -50.18 26.37 32.14
CA ARG A 8 -50.41 25.44 31.05
C ARG A 8 -50.78 26.21 29.77
N TYR A 9 -50.20 25.86 28.67
CA TYR A 9 -50.81 26.13 27.40
C TYR A 9 -51.11 24.80 26.68
N ARG A 10 -52.39 24.65 26.50
CA ARG A 10 -53.07 23.53 25.86
C ARG A 10 -53.15 23.78 24.34
N GLU A 11 -53.05 22.71 23.62
CA GLU A 11 -53.73 22.40 22.32
C GLU A 11 -53.47 23.32 21.12
N THR A 12 -53.07 22.74 20.02
CA THR A 12 -54.05 22.22 19.06
C THR A 12 -53.39 21.34 18.03
N ALA A 13 -53.98 20.21 17.78
CA ALA A 13 -53.72 19.28 16.72
C ALA A 13 -53.96 19.92 15.34
N MET A 14 -53.03 19.79 14.42
CA MET A 14 -53.32 19.87 13.00
C MET A 14 -52.56 18.78 12.26
N ARG A 15 -53.31 17.68 12.06
CA ARG A 15 -52.92 16.64 11.12
C ARG A 15 -52.86 17.26 9.73
N ARG A 16 -51.67 17.39 9.19
CA ARG A 16 -51.45 17.52 7.76
C ARG A 16 -50.88 16.23 7.25
N VAL A 17 -51.73 15.44 6.65
CA VAL A 17 -51.36 14.28 5.84
C VAL A 17 -50.60 14.80 4.63
N PHE A 18 -49.28 14.69 4.63
CA PHE A 18 -48.47 14.83 3.44
C PHE A 18 -48.33 13.43 2.80
N VAL A 19 -49.09 13.21 1.78
CA VAL A 19 -48.89 12.11 0.82
C VAL A 19 -47.61 12.44 0.09
N VAL A 20 -46.51 11.87 0.49
CA VAL A 20 -45.25 11.93 -0.27
C VAL A 20 -45.29 10.77 -1.27
N SER A 21 -45.57 11.11 -2.49
CA SER A 21 -45.39 10.19 -3.64
C SER A 21 -43.89 9.86 -3.76
N ILE A 22 -43.52 8.67 -3.34
CA ILE A 22 -42.20 8.12 -3.59
C ILE A 22 -42.15 7.67 -5.05
N VAL A 23 -41.55 8.50 -5.88
CA VAL A 23 -41.16 8.10 -7.24
C VAL A 23 -39.90 7.24 -7.06
N VAL A 24 -40.09 5.92 -7.14
CA VAL A 24 -38.98 4.96 -7.20
C VAL A 24 -38.36 5.10 -8.60
N LEU A 25 -37.34 5.93 -8.71
CA LEU A 25 -36.40 5.91 -9.84
C LEU A 25 -35.55 4.65 -9.70
N SER A 26 -35.95 3.57 -10.37
CA SER A 26 -35.11 2.41 -10.60
C SER A 26 -33.93 2.83 -11.48
N GLY A 27 -32.88 3.38 -10.83
CA GLY A 27 -31.58 3.55 -11.45
C GLY A 27 -30.97 2.17 -11.67
N CYS A 28 -30.95 1.70 -12.92
CA CYS A 28 -30.06 0.61 -13.33
C CYS A 28 -28.62 1.05 -13.03
N ALA A 29 -28.10 0.69 -11.86
CA ALA A 29 -26.67 0.67 -11.62
C ALA A 29 -26.10 -0.40 -12.56
N ALA A 30 -25.65 0.04 -13.74
CA ALA A 30 -24.75 -0.75 -14.56
C ALA A 30 -23.55 -1.05 -13.68
N ALA A 31 -23.53 -2.26 -13.12
CA ALA A 31 -22.32 -2.82 -12.51
C ALA A 31 -21.30 -2.89 -13.65
N CYS A 32 -20.46 -1.86 -13.75
CA CYS A 32 -19.21 -1.95 -14.47
C CYS A 32 -18.44 -3.06 -13.77
N SER A 33 -18.56 -4.27 -14.32
CA SER A 33 -17.66 -5.37 -14.00
C SER A 33 -16.26 -4.88 -14.25
N SER A 34 -15.58 -4.47 -13.20
CA SER A 34 -14.16 -4.17 -13.25
C SER A 34 -13.48 -5.47 -13.62
N THR A 35 -13.22 -5.62 -14.92
CA THR A 35 -12.37 -6.67 -15.46
C THR A 35 -11.12 -6.73 -14.61
N ASN A 36 -10.87 -7.87 -14.07
CA ASN A 36 -9.76 -8.52 -13.39
C ASN A 36 -8.38 -7.83 -13.54
N GLN A 37 -8.33 -6.55 -13.29
CA GLN A 37 -7.10 -5.81 -13.12
C GLN A 37 -6.54 -6.31 -11.79
N LYS A 38 -5.54 -7.18 -11.84
CA LYS A 38 -4.81 -7.64 -10.65
C LYS A 38 -4.41 -6.40 -9.87
N SER A 39 -5.25 -5.98 -8.96
CA SER A 39 -5.14 -4.68 -8.29
C SER A 39 -3.78 -4.57 -7.63
N VAL A 40 -3.09 -3.47 -7.90
CA VAL A 40 -1.84 -3.13 -7.22
C VAL A 40 -2.10 -3.16 -5.71
N PRO A 41 -1.28 -3.87 -4.92
CA PRO A 41 -1.47 -3.98 -3.47
C PRO A 41 -1.55 -2.61 -2.80
N PRO A 42 -2.29 -2.47 -1.70
CA PRO A 42 -2.42 -1.21 -0.98
C PRO A 42 -1.08 -0.55 -0.64
N ILE A 43 -0.07 -1.35 -0.30
CA ILE A 43 1.26 -0.85 0.05
C ILE A 43 1.98 -0.17 -1.11
N LEU A 44 1.62 -0.50 -2.37
CA LEU A 44 2.22 0.07 -3.59
C LEU A 44 1.38 1.19 -4.23
N ARG A 45 0.17 1.47 -3.75
CA ARG A 45 -0.71 2.46 -4.39
C ARG A 45 -0.09 3.85 -4.38
N GLY A 46 0.05 4.46 -5.56
CA GLY A 46 0.64 5.79 -5.70
C GLY A 46 2.11 5.88 -5.27
N ALA A 47 2.80 4.76 -5.17
CA ALA A 47 4.23 4.78 -4.95
C ALA A 47 4.94 5.31 -6.19
N THR A 48 5.87 6.25 -6.02
CA THR A 48 6.68 6.78 -7.11
C THR A 48 7.89 5.89 -7.38
N ALA A 49 8.31 5.83 -8.64
CA ALA A 49 9.56 5.19 -9.03
C ALA A 49 10.64 6.26 -9.19
N HIS A 50 11.77 6.06 -8.54
CA HIS A 50 12.94 6.93 -8.68
C HIS A 50 14.00 6.24 -9.54
N GLY A 51 14.76 7.03 -10.30
CA GLY A 51 15.95 6.56 -11.03
C GLY A 51 17.07 6.17 -10.07
N GLY A 52 18.15 5.61 -10.59
CA GLY A 52 19.31 5.22 -9.82
C GLY A 52 19.45 3.71 -9.66
N TRP A 53 20.24 3.27 -8.66
CA TRP A 53 20.44 1.85 -8.41
C TRP A 53 19.18 1.20 -7.80
N TRP A 54 18.67 0.18 -8.49
CA TRP A 54 17.46 -0.53 -8.09
C TRP A 54 17.81 -1.78 -7.29
N GLY A 55 17.66 -1.71 -5.98
CA GLY A 55 17.94 -2.80 -5.06
C GLY A 55 18.81 -2.38 -3.88
N ALA A 56 18.80 -3.18 -2.83
CA ALA A 56 19.55 -2.92 -1.59
C ALA A 56 20.55 -4.03 -1.24
N CYS A 57 20.82 -4.98 -2.14
CA CYS A 57 21.88 -5.96 -1.90
C CYS A 57 23.24 -5.29 -1.84
N PRO A 58 24.14 -5.67 -0.94
CA PRO A 58 25.53 -5.28 -1.02
C PRO A 58 26.17 -5.69 -2.36
N PRO A 59 27.12 -4.94 -2.88
CA PRO A 59 27.79 -5.28 -4.14
C PRO A 59 28.55 -6.60 -3.99
N SER A 60 28.49 -7.44 -5.02
CA SER A 60 29.12 -8.75 -5.08
C SER A 60 30.41 -8.79 -5.89
N SER A 61 30.76 -7.68 -6.56
CA SER A 61 31.95 -7.54 -7.39
C SER A 61 32.41 -6.09 -7.50
N GLU A 62 33.66 -5.87 -7.89
CA GLU A 62 34.20 -4.53 -8.17
C GLU A 62 33.44 -3.80 -9.29
N SER A 63 33.06 -4.53 -10.33
CA SER A 63 32.24 -4.01 -11.42
C SER A 63 30.88 -3.49 -10.95
N GLU A 64 30.27 -4.17 -9.97
CA GLU A 64 29.02 -3.75 -9.37
C GLU A 64 29.21 -2.52 -8.49
N VAL A 65 30.32 -2.42 -7.74
CA VAL A 65 30.68 -1.23 -6.97
C VAL A 65 30.79 -0.02 -7.88
N GLU A 66 31.48 -0.16 -9.01
CA GLU A 66 31.64 0.92 -9.98
C GLU A 66 30.32 1.35 -10.60
N THR A 67 29.47 0.38 -10.99
CA THR A 67 28.13 0.67 -11.52
C THR A 67 27.31 1.49 -10.51
N ARG A 68 27.34 1.12 -9.24
CA ARG A 68 26.62 1.85 -8.19
C ARG A 68 27.18 3.25 -7.97
N ARG A 69 28.50 3.40 -8.07
CA ARG A 69 29.15 4.71 -7.96
C ARG A 69 28.69 5.67 -9.05
N ILE A 70 28.50 5.17 -10.26
CA ILE A 70 27.96 5.94 -11.39
C ILE A 70 26.49 6.30 -11.15
N MET A 71 25.69 5.37 -10.65
CA MET A 71 24.27 5.56 -10.38
C MET A 71 23.97 6.45 -9.16
N ARG A 72 24.92 6.64 -8.26
CA ARG A 72 24.96 7.52 -7.08
C ARG A 72 23.86 7.31 -6.03
N GLU A 73 22.66 6.98 -6.41
CA GLU A 73 21.51 6.89 -5.51
C GLU A 73 20.77 5.56 -5.65
N LEU A 74 20.14 5.13 -4.57
CA LEU A 74 19.19 4.02 -4.60
C LEU A 74 17.84 4.52 -5.12
N ALA A 75 17.24 3.78 -6.03
CA ALA A 75 15.89 4.04 -6.56
C ALA A 75 14.80 3.72 -5.53
N VAL A 76 14.90 4.28 -4.35
CA VAL A 76 13.97 4.04 -3.24
C VAL A 76 12.69 4.83 -3.46
N SER A 77 11.52 4.18 -3.34
CA SER A 77 10.23 4.86 -3.36
C SER A 77 9.88 5.41 -1.98
N PRO A 78 9.79 6.75 -1.81
CA PRO A 78 9.53 7.36 -0.50
C PRO A 78 8.21 6.91 0.11
N GLU A 79 7.13 6.88 -0.69
CA GLU A 79 5.79 6.52 -0.21
C GLU A 79 5.73 5.05 0.19
N PHE A 80 6.40 4.19 -0.57
CA PHE A 80 6.46 2.77 -0.26
C PHE A 80 7.26 2.52 1.01
N ASN A 81 8.42 3.16 1.16
CA ASN A 81 9.25 3.03 2.36
C ASN A 81 8.54 3.57 3.60
N SER A 82 7.91 4.74 3.52
CA SER A 82 7.13 5.29 4.63
C SER A 82 6.04 4.32 5.12
N ARG A 83 5.37 3.62 4.19
CA ARG A 83 4.36 2.61 4.55
C ARG A 83 4.98 1.36 5.17
N LEU A 84 6.13 0.90 4.65
CA LEU A 84 6.87 -0.22 5.24
C LEU A 84 7.30 0.11 6.67
N GLU A 85 7.91 1.26 6.89
CA GLU A 85 8.37 1.70 8.21
C GLU A 85 7.22 1.94 9.19
N SER A 86 6.10 2.48 8.70
CA SER A 86 4.92 2.71 9.54
C SER A 86 4.24 1.41 9.97
N ALA A 87 4.16 0.43 9.06
CA ALA A 87 3.51 -0.85 9.34
C ALA A 87 4.44 -1.82 10.09
N PHE A 88 5.75 -1.75 9.84
CA PHE A 88 6.76 -2.65 10.37
C PHE A 88 8.04 -1.88 10.75
N PRO A 89 7.98 -1.08 11.81
CA PRO A 89 9.16 -0.39 12.33
C PRO A 89 10.24 -1.39 12.79
N PRO A 90 11.50 -0.96 12.92
CA PRO A 90 12.54 -1.78 13.53
C PRO A 90 12.08 -2.41 14.85
N GLY A 91 12.39 -3.69 15.05
CA GLY A 91 11.91 -4.50 16.17
C GLY A 91 10.59 -5.24 15.92
N SER A 92 9.88 -4.99 14.80
CA SER A 92 8.69 -5.75 14.41
C SER A 92 9.03 -7.22 14.11
N SER A 93 8.05 -8.11 14.26
CA SER A 93 8.21 -9.53 13.92
C SER A 93 8.44 -9.72 12.42
N GLU A 94 9.52 -10.42 12.06
CA GLU A 94 9.80 -10.79 10.67
C GLU A 94 8.70 -11.69 10.08
N GLN A 95 8.17 -12.62 10.87
CA GLN A 95 7.11 -13.51 10.38
C GLN A 95 5.85 -12.72 10.03
N ALA A 96 5.43 -11.78 10.88
CA ALA A 96 4.28 -10.92 10.59
C ALA A 96 4.51 -10.06 9.35
N PHE A 97 5.75 -9.62 9.13
CA PHE A 97 6.14 -8.90 7.92
C PHE A 97 6.01 -9.76 6.66
N ILE A 98 6.55 -10.98 6.70
CA ILE A 98 6.46 -11.95 5.60
C ILE A 98 5.01 -12.27 5.29
N ASP A 99 4.18 -12.53 6.30
CA ASP A 99 2.76 -12.85 6.13
C ASP A 99 2.00 -11.68 5.49
N SER A 100 2.32 -10.45 5.89
CA SER A 100 1.75 -9.25 5.27
C SER A 100 2.17 -9.08 3.80
N LEU A 101 3.43 -9.29 3.47
CA LEU A 101 3.91 -9.21 2.09
C LEU A 101 3.27 -10.29 1.21
N THR A 102 3.25 -11.54 1.68
CA THR A 102 2.66 -12.66 0.93
C THR A 102 1.15 -12.50 0.77
N GLY A 103 0.44 -12.01 1.78
CA GLY A 103 -0.96 -11.63 1.70
C GLY A 103 -1.22 -10.53 0.65
N GLN A 104 -0.23 -9.70 0.37
CA GLN A 104 -0.24 -8.67 -0.68
C GLN A 104 0.37 -9.17 -2.00
N ARG A 105 0.56 -10.47 -2.17
CA ARG A 105 1.05 -11.16 -3.38
C ARG A 105 2.52 -10.91 -3.71
N PHE A 106 3.32 -10.49 -2.75
CA PHE A 106 4.76 -10.56 -2.91
C PHE A 106 5.22 -12.02 -2.83
N VAL A 107 6.18 -12.37 -3.65
CA VAL A 107 6.83 -13.68 -3.68
C VAL A 107 8.20 -13.55 -3.04
N LEU A 108 8.52 -14.42 -2.10
CA LEU A 108 9.86 -14.48 -1.52
C LEU A 108 10.85 -14.90 -2.61
N SER A 109 11.80 -14.02 -2.93
CA SER A 109 12.71 -14.17 -4.07
C SER A 109 14.10 -14.65 -3.67
N GLY A 110 14.31 -14.91 -2.39
CA GLY A 110 15.59 -15.42 -1.87
C GLY A 110 16.36 -14.39 -1.03
N ARG A 111 17.67 -14.41 -1.15
CA ARG A 111 18.62 -13.60 -0.37
C ARG A 111 19.67 -12.97 -1.26
N CYS A 112 20.29 -11.90 -0.79
CA CYS A 112 21.43 -11.29 -1.48
C CYS A 112 22.62 -12.25 -1.55
N LYS A 113 23.33 -12.25 -2.69
CA LYS A 113 24.49 -13.12 -2.89
C LYS A 113 25.68 -12.75 -1.98
N ALA A 114 25.92 -11.44 -1.84
CA ALA A 114 27.05 -10.93 -1.03
C ALA A 114 26.76 -10.89 0.46
N ASP A 115 25.48 -10.89 0.84
CA ASP A 115 25.05 -10.92 2.23
C ASP A 115 23.74 -11.71 2.36
N SER A 116 23.84 -12.96 2.78
CA SER A 116 22.70 -13.85 2.94
C SER A 116 21.75 -13.49 4.08
N THR A 117 22.09 -12.53 4.92
CA THR A 117 21.19 -12.01 5.96
C THR A 117 20.12 -11.08 5.38
N VAL A 118 20.41 -10.46 4.23
CA VAL A 118 19.45 -9.62 3.50
C VAL A 118 18.53 -10.48 2.67
N ARG A 119 17.25 -10.42 2.98
CA ARG A 119 16.17 -11.16 2.29
C ARG A 119 15.46 -10.27 1.28
N ILE A 120 14.82 -10.92 0.30
CA ILE A 120 14.18 -10.24 -0.84
C ILE A 120 12.79 -10.82 -1.06
N ALA A 121 11.81 -9.96 -1.27
CA ALA A 121 10.52 -10.30 -1.84
C ALA A 121 10.24 -9.44 -3.06
N SER A 122 9.59 -10.01 -4.06
CA SER A 122 9.27 -9.36 -5.33
C SER A 122 7.79 -9.39 -5.62
N PHE A 123 7.29 -8.33 -6.23
CA PHE A 123 5.94 -8.23 -6.75
C PHE A 123 6.02 -7.88 -8.23
N HIS A 124 5.16 -8.51 -9.03
CA HIS A 124 4.98 -8.19 -10.44
C HIS A 124 3.50 -8.19 -10.80
N ALA A 125 3.08 -7.17 -11.51
CA ALA A 125 1.78 -7.11 -12.15
C ALA A 125 1.93 -6.51 -13.55
N ASP A 126 1.41 -7.23 -14.54
CA ASP A 126 1.29 -6.71 -15.90
C ASP A 126 0.34 -5.52 -15.93
N GLY A 127 0.65 -4.54 -16.74
CA GLY A 127 -0.27 -3.47 -17.05
C GLY A 127 -1.45 -3.98 -17.90
N SER A 128 -2.54 -3.23 -17.89
CA SER A 128 -3.71 -3.50 -18.74
C SER A 128 -4.11 -2.25 -19.52
N GLY A 129 -4.41 -2.43 -20.81
CA GLY A 129 -4.81 -1.34 -21.71
C GLY A 129 -3.65 -0.73 -22.53
N PHE A 130 -3.98 0.23 -23.39
CA PHE A 130 -3.08 0.77 -24.43
C PHE A 130 -1.87 1.58 -23.88
N LEU A 131 -1.94 2.07 -22.64
CA LEU A 131 -0.85 2.80 -21.98
C LEU A 131 -0.48 2.17 -20.63
N ALA A 132 -0.59 0.85 -20.58
CA ALA A 132 -0.40 0.14 -19.33
C ALA A 132 1.09 -0.11 -19.06
N TYR A 133 1.51 0.24 -17.87
CA TYR A 133 2.85 -0.05 -17.37
C TYR A 133 2.80 -1.28 -16.46
N ALA A 134 3.70 -2.22 -16.69
CA ALA A 134 3.92 -3.28 -15.72
C ALA A 134 4.49 -2.66 -14.43
N THR A 135 3.96 -3.08 -13.30
CA THR A 135 4.45 -2.67 -11.98
C THR A 135 5.35 -3.75 -11.42
N ASN A 136 6.61 -3.41 -11.20
CA ASN A 136 7.58 -4.25 -10.52
C ASN A 136 7.93 -3.60 -9.19
N ALA A 137 7.93 -4.38 -8.11
CA ALA A 137 8.40 -3.91 -6.82
C ALA A 137 9.29 -4.95 -6.17
N GLN A 138 10.25 -4.49 -5.38
CA GLN A 138 11.08 -5.33 -4.53
C GLN A 138 11.14 -4.74 -3.14
N VAL A 139 11.10 -5.62 -2.16
CA VAL A 139 11.35 -5.29 -0.76
C VAL A 139 12.57 -6.06 -0.31
N TYR A 140 13.49 -5.35 0.30
CA TYR A 140 14.66 -5.89 0.95
C TYR A 140 14.53 -5.65 2.44
N TRP A 141 14.95 -6.63 3.24
CA TRP A 141 15.00 -6.47 4.69
C TRP A 141 16.07 -7.33 5.30
N GLN A 142 16.44 -6.96 6.50
CA GLN A 142 17.27 -7.75 7.40
C GLN A 142 16.52 -7.93 8.71
N ALA A 143 16.64 -9.11 9.29
CA ALA A 143 16.18 -9.41 10.64
C ALA A 143 17.36 -9.88 11.49
N ASP A 144 17.27 -9.68 12.79
CA ASP A 144 18.22 -10.19 13.77
C ASP A 144 17.99 -11.70 14.07
N ALA A 145 18.77 -12.23 14.99
CA ALA A 145 18.69 -13.63 15.40
C ALA A 145 17.36 -14.00 16.08
N ASP A 146 16.68 -13.03 16.65
CA ASP A 146 15.37 -13.19 17.32
C ASP A 146 14.18 -13.03 16.35
N GLY A 147 14.46 -12.88 15.05
CA GLY A 147 13.45 -12.67 14.02
C GLY A 147 12.78 -11.29 14.12
N ARG A 148 13.53 -10.27 14.53
CA ARG A 148 13.08 -8.88 14.57
C ARG A 148 13.64 -8.10 13.39
N ILE A 149 12.79 -7.33 12.73
CA ILE A 149 13.19 -6.45 11.63
C ILE A 149 14.23 -5.43 12.13
N VAL A 150 15.37 -5.38 11.47
CA VAL A 150 16.41 -4.37 11.69
C VAL A 150 16.18 -3.17 10.78
N TRP A 151 15.93 -3.44 9.50
CA TRP A 151 15.59 -2.41 8.51
C TRP A 151 14.80 -3.01 7.35
N THR A 152 14.10 -2.16 6.62
CA THR A 152 13.41 -2.48 5.36
C THR A 152 13.73 -1.44 4.30
N LYS A 153 13.71 -1.83 3.01
CA LYS A 153 13.79 -0.91 1.86
C LYS A 153 12.91 -1.40 0.73
N GLY A 154 12.09 -0.50 0.21
CA GLY A 154 11.16 -0.77 -0.90
C GLY A 154 11.53 -0.01 -2.16
N PHE A 155 11.49 -0.70 -3.29
CA PHE A 155 11.77 -0.19 -4.62
C PHE A 155 10.58 -0.46 -5.52
N VAL A 156 10.22 0.53 -6.34
CA VAL A 156 9.18 0.39 -7.37
C VAL A 156 9.76 0.78 -8.71
N ARG A 157 9.42 0.01 -9.73
CA ARG A 157 9.76 0.30 -11.12
C ARG A 157 8.53 0.07 -12.01
N TYR A 158 8.23 1.05 -12.81
CA TYR A 158 7.22 0.95 -13.87
C TYR A 158 7.92 0.72 -15.20
N THR A 159 7.57 -0.35 -15.91
CA THR A 159 8.10 -0.65 -17.23
C THR A 159 6.97 -0.53 -18.24
N GLY A 160 7.10 0.41 -19.18
CA GLY A 160 6.21 0.52 -20.34
C GLY A 160 6.56 -0.55 -21.39
N LEU A 161 5.59 -0.84 -22.24
CA LEU A 161 5.79 -1.59 -23.46
C LEU A 161 6.44 -0.73 -24.53
#